data_6f4a17326e79e7f6339c483f3a771658
#
_entry.id   6f4a17326e79e7f6339c483f3a771658
#
_cell.length_a   1.000
_cell.length_b   1.000
_cell.length_c   1.000
_cell.angle_alpha   90.00
_cell.angle_beta   90.00
_cell.angle_gamma   90.00
#
_symmetry.space_group_name_H-M   'P 1'
#
loop_
_entity.id
_entity.type
_entity.pdbx_description
1 polymer ?
#
loop_
_entity_poly.entity_id
_entity_poly.type
_entity_poly.pdbx_seq_one_letter_code
_entity_poly.pdbx_strand_id
1 'polypeptide(L)'
;MRTRLLVLNLQGLLQENRWREFLPELPQARQRRVLSCRKEEDAARLTGVGLLLRRALMDAGIPAENQIFSENEWGKPYLPGGPEFSLSHAGAFAVCALDAFPVGADVETARITGAVAERFFHPDEVSFLQTLPVFEQADARLRLWTAKEAYTKYLGGGLHVPFSSFCVRLTENGASLELPENVPFLHEYRLGGCRLCLCSRGERPELEFVSIK
;
A
#
# COMPACT_ATOMS: atom_id res chain seq x y z
N MET A 1 -10.18 10.12 14.37
CA MET A 1 -8.76 9.64 14.29
C MET A 1 -8.13 10.35 13.11
N ARG A 2 -6.90 10.83 13.23
CA ARG A 2 -6.15 11.41 12.10
C ARG A 2 -5.53 10.27 11.26
N THR A 3 -5.43 10.46 9.96
CA THR A 3 -4.74 9.49 9.08
C THR A 3 -3.31 9.26 9.56
N ARG A 4 -2.91 8.00 9.71
CA ARG A 4 -1.54 7.58 10.05
C ARG A 4 -0.96 6.76 8.92
N LEU A 5 0.34 6.91 8.66
CA LEU A 5 1.07 6.13 7.66
C LEU A 5 2.36 5.58 8.28
N LEU A 6 2.28 4.33 8.70
CA LEU A 6 3.37 3.63 9.37
C LEU A 6 4.25 2.93 8.35
N VAL A 7 5.55 2.96 8.59
CA VAL A 7 6.58 2.35 7.73
C VAL A 7 7.51 1.47 8.56
N LEU A 8 7.73 0.25 8.10
CA LEU A 8 8.67 -0.69 8.68
C LEU A 8 9.76 -1.03 7.67
N ASN A 9 11.02 -0.90 8.07
CA ASN A 9 12.15 -1.45 7.33
C ASN A 9 12.27 -2.95 7.61
N LEU A 10 12.17 -3.76 6.56
CA LEU A 10 12.15 -5.21 6.63
C LEU A 10 13.55 -5.85 6.66
N GLN A 11 14.63 -5.09 6.54
CA GLN A 11 15.99 -5.64 6.47
C GLN A 11 16.31 -6.58 7.64
N GLY A 12 15.88 -6.21 8.86
CA GLY A 12 16.07 -7.04 10.04
C GLY A 12 15.31 -8.38 10.00
N LEU A 13 14.16 -8.44 9.33
CA LEU A 13 13.38 -9.66 9.14
C LEU A 13 13.90 -10.54 8.00
N LEU A 14 14.49 -9.90 6.99
CA LEU A 14 15.05 -10.56 5.81
C LEU A 14 16.38 -11.23 6.12
N GLN A 15 17.14 -10.70 7.09
CA GLN A 15 18.40 -11.27 7.53
C GLN A 15 18.16 -12.56 8.32
N GLU A 16 18.90 -13.64 8.01
CA GLU A 16 18.90 -14.90 8.72
C GLU A 16 17.51 -15.52 8.96
N ASN A 17 16.52 -15.14 8.16
CA ASN A 17 15.12 -15.59 8.29
C ASN A 17 14.51 -15.29 9.67
N ARG A 18 14.91 -14.19 10.29
CA ARG A 18 14.41 -13.78 11.61
C ARG A 18 12.91 -13.57 11.69
N TRP A 19 12.22 -13.47 10.54
CA TRP A 19 10.76 -13.41 10.51
C TRP A 19 10.08 -14.58 11.24
N ARG A 20 10.76 -15.76 11.36
CA ARG A 20 10.25 -16.92 12.08
C ARG A 20 10.08 -16.68 13.58
N GLU A 21 10.94 -15.86 14.17
CA GLU A 21 10.88 -15.49 15.58
C GLU A 21 9.58 -14.76 15.93
N PHE A 22 9.06 -13.97 14.97
CA PHE A 22 7.88 -13.15 15.13
C PHE A 22 6.58 -13.82 14.63
N LEU A 23 6.67 -14.96 13.99
CA LEU A 23 5.50 -15.66 13.46
C LEU A 23 4.43 -15.94 14.53
N PRO A 24 4.76 -16.36 15.76
CA PRO A 24 3.79 -16.60 16.82
C PRO A 24 2.99 -15.37 17.26
N GLU A 25 3.49 -14.16 16.97
CA GLU A 25 2.80 -12.92 17.28
C GLU A 25 1.62 -12.59 16.33
N LEU A 26 1.55 -13.29 15.21
CA LEU A 26 0.53 -13.05 14.18
C LEU A 26 -0.72 -13.92 14.42
N PRO A 27 -1.91 -13.44 13.99
CA PRO A 27 -3.10 -14.28 13.98
C PRO A 27 -2.90 -15.56 13.17
N GLN A 28 -3.51 -16.68 13.59
CA GLN A 28 -3.33 -17.99 12.95
C GLN A 28 -3.57 -18.01 11.45
N ALA A 29 -4.58 -17.28 10.97
CA ALA A 29 -4.88 -17.17 9.53
C ALA A 29 -3.68 -16.57 8.77
N ARG A 30 -3.05 -15.53 9.34
CA ARG A 30 -1.86 -14.91 8.76
C ARG A 30 -0.63 -15.82 8.86
N GLN A 31 -0.45 -16.53 9.98
CA GLN A 31 0.64 -17.51 10.09
C GLN A 31 0.57 -18.55 8.97
N ARG A 32 -0.63 -19.12 8.71
CA ARG A 32 -0.84 -20.08 7.61
C ARG A 32 -0.45 -19.48 6.25
N ARG A 33 -0.82 -18.23 6.00
CA ARG A 33 -0.48 -17.53 4.74
C ARG A 33 1.02 -17.30 4.61
N VAL A 34 1.70 -16.91 5.69
CA VAL A 34 3.17 -16.75 5.72
C VAL A 34 3.86 -18.08 5.43
N LEU A 35 3.43 -19.15 6.09
CA LEU A 35 4.01 -20.49 5.93
C LEU A 35 3.75 -21.11 4.55
N SER A 36 2.75 -20.62 3.80
CA SER A 36 2.48 -21.05 2.42
C SER A 36 3.37 -20.36 1.38
N CYS A 37 4.17 -19.37 1.75
CA CYS A 37 5.07 -18.68 0.85
C CYS A 37 6.16 -19.61 0.36
N ARG A 38 6.44 -19.57 -0.94
CA ARG A 38 7.52 -20.36 -1.58
C ARG A 38 8.90 -19.73 -1.35
N LYS A 39 8.95 -18.41 -1.16
CA LYS A 39 10.18 -17.63 -0.99
C LYS A 39 10.25 -17.07 0.43
N GLU A 40 11.40 -17.20 1.06
CA GLU A 40 11.67 -16.65 2.39
C GLU A 40 11.44 -15.14 2.46
N GLU A 41 11.79 -14.42 1.38
CA GLU A 41 11.56 -12.99 1.29
C GLU A 41 10.09 -12.60 1.35
N ASP A 42 9.20 -13.38 0.70
CA ASP A 42 7.77 -13.12 0.71
C ASP A 42 7.18 -13.43 2.08
N ALA A 43 7.69 -14.49 2.76
CA ALA A 43 7.34 -14.81 4.13
C ALA A 43 7.74 -13.67 5.08
N ALA A 44 8.96 -13.14 4.96
CA ALA A 44 9.45 -12.01 5.75
C ALA A 44 8.60 -10.74 5.52
N ARG A 45 8.26 -10.43 4.27
CA ARG A 45 7.39 -9.28 3.92
C ARG A 45 6.00 -9.42 4.52
N LEU A 46 5.36 -10.58 4.38
CA LEU A 46 4.02 -10.83 4.95
C LEU A 46 4.03 -10.80 6.48
N THR A 47 5.11 -11.27 7.10
CA THR A 47 5.30 -11.17 8.55
C THR A 47 5.41 -9.70 8.96
N GLY A 48 6.29 -8.93 8.33
CA GLY A 48 6.48 -7.51 8.63
C GLY A 48 5.21 -6.69 8.48
N VAL A 49 4.44 -6.91 7.40
CA VAL A 49 3.12 -6.28 7.22
C VAL A 49 2.16 -6.64 8.35
N GLY A 50 2.16 -7.89 8.81
CA GLY A 50 1.30 -8.34 9.90
C GLY A 50 1.65 -7.69 11.24
N LEU A 51 2.95 -7.62 11.55
CA LEU A 51 3.45 -6.95 12.75
C LEU A 51 3.15 -5.46 12.75
N LEU A 52 3.31 -4.82 11.58
CA LEU A 52 3.04 -3.40 11.42
C LEU A 52 1.55 -3.08 11.64
N LEU A 53 0.64 -3.90 11.08
CA LEU A 53 -0.81 -3.75 11.31
C LEU A 53 -1.14 -3.99 12.79
N ARG A 54 -0.62 -5.06 13.39
CA ARG A 54 -0.83 -5.36 14.82
C ARG A 54 -0.41 -4.17 15.68
N ARG A 55 0.76 -3.60 15.43
CA ARG A 55 1.27 -2.42 16.14
C ARG A 55 0.38 -1.20 15.93
N ALA A 56 -0.02 -0.91 14.69
CA ALA A 56 -0.87 0.24 14.37
C ALA A 56 -2.22 0.18 15.11
N LEU A 57 -2.83 -1.01 15.17
CA LEU A 57 -4.09 -1.24 15.87
C LEU A 57 -3.92 -1.15 17.39
N MET A 58 -2.84 -1.70 17.96
CA MET A 58 -2.55 -1.56 19.39
C MET A 58 -2.35 -0.09 19.79
N ASP A 59 -1.62 0.68 18.98
CA ASP A 59 -1.45 2.12 19.20
C ASP A 59 -2.78 2.90 19.08
N ALA A 60 -3.75 2.37 18.33
CA ALA A 60 -5.12 2.90 18.24
C ALA A 60 -6.05 2.40 19.38
N GLY A 61 -5.51 1.69 20.37
CA GLY A 61 -6.26 1.20 21.53
C GLY A 61 -7.00 -0.13 21.31
N ILE A 62 -6.65 -0.89 20.26
CA ILE A 62 -7.25 -2.19 19.95
C ILE A 62 -6.26 -3.30 20.33
N PRO A 63 -6.46 -3.98 21.46
CA PRO A 63 -5.54 -5.02 21.92
C PRO A 63 -5.56 -6.24 20.97
N ALA A 64 -4.49 -7.02 20.97
CA ALA A 64 -4.25 -8.08 20.00
C ALA A 64 -5.37 -9.13 19.97
N GLU A 65 -5.95 -9.47 21.11
CA GLU A 65 -7.07 -10.41 21.26
C GLU A 65 -8.36 -9.95 20.56
N ASN A 66 -8.53 -8.63 20.33
CA ASN A 66 -9.67 -8.03 19.67
C ASN A 66 -9.42 -7.82 18.16
N GLN A 67 -8.23 -8.16 17.65
CA GLN A 67 -7.87 -8.01 16.24
C GLN A 67 -8.39 -9.21 15.42
N ILE A 68 -9.73 -9.34 15.35
CA ILE A 68 -10.42 -10.40 14.59
C ILE A 68 -10.84 -9.84 13.24
N PHE A 69 -10.17 -10.27 12.18
CA PHE A 69 -10.36 -9.75 10.82
C PHE A 69 -11.43 -10.55 10.06
N SER A 70 -12.17 -9.83 9.24
CA SER A 70 -13.04 -10.37 8.17
C SER A 70 -12.52 -9.94 6.81
N GLU A 71 -13.03 -10.50 5.74
CA GLU A 71 -12.72 -10.09 4.37
C GLU A 71 -14.00 -9.59 3.69
N ASN A 72 -13.88 -8.54 2.87
CA ASN A 72 -14.98 -8.10 2.04
C ASN A 72 -15.14 -9.03 0.83
N GLU A 73 -16.14 -8.78 -0.02
CA GLU A 73 -16.43 -9.57 -1.25
C GLU A 73 -15.23 -9.66 -2.23
N TRP A 74 -14.28 -8.74 -2.13
CA TRP A 74 -13.06 -8.67 -2.96
C TRP A 74 -11.80 -9.19 -2.26
N GLY A 75 -11.95 -9.76 -1.05
CA GLY A 75 -10.83 -10.30 -0.26
C GLY A 75 -9.98 -9.24 0.45
N LYS A 76 -10.42 -7.96 0.50
CA LYS A 76 -9.76 -6.95 1.33
C LYS A 76 -10.05 -7.26 2.80
N PRO A 77 -9.02 -7.46 3.65
CA PRO A 77 -9.23 -7.64 5.07
C PRO A 77 -9.70 -6.33 5.72
N TYR A 78 -10.61 -6.43 6.66
CA TYR A 78 -11.08 -5.34 7.49
C TYR A 78 -11.32 -5.80 8.94
N LEU A 79 -11.38 -4.85 9.88
CA LEU A 79 -11.69 -5.10 11.28
C LEU A 79 -13.14 -4.63 11.55
N PRO A 80 -14.09 -5.54 11.82
CA PRO A 80 -15.48 -5.16 12.11
C PRO A 80 -15.57 -4.17 13.27
N GLY A 81 -16.16 -2.98 13.03
CA GLY A 81 -16.26 -1.91 14.04
C GLY A 81 -14.95 -1.21 14.38
N GLY A 82 -13.85 -1.56 13.72
CA GLY A 82 -12.55 -0.91 13.89
C GLY A 82 -12.25 0.15 12.83
N PRO A 83 -11.03 0.71 12.87
CA PRO A 83 -10.58 1.64 11.85
C PRO A 83 -10.36 0.96 10.50
N GLU A 84 -10.45 1.76 9.44
CA GLU A 84 -10.04 1.38 8.10
C GLU A 84 -8.51 1.28 8.02
N PHE A 85 -8.01 0.30 7.26
CA PHE A 85 -6.57 0.17 7.03
C PHE A 85 -6.25 -0.30 5.61
N SER A 86 -5.04 0.00 5.20
CA SER A 86 -4.48 -0.49 3.94
C SER A 86 -3.02 -0.90 4.13
N LEU A 87 -2.64 -1.99 3.49
CA LEU A 87 -1.34 -2.62 3.62
C LEU A 87 -0.66 -2.75 2.26
N SER A 88 0.64 -2.50 2.21
CA SER A 88 1.48 -2.82 1.06
C SER A 88 2.92 -3.13 1.48
N HIS A 89 3.69 -3.74 0.59
CA HIS A 89 5.11 -3.99 0.79
C HIS A 89 5.83 -4.07 -0.55
N ALA A 90 7.02 -3.48 -0.62
CA ALA A 90 7.93 -3.64 -1.75
C ALA A 90 9.38 -3.41 -1.31
N GLY A 91 10.32 -4.07 -1.97
CA GLY A 91 11.72 -3.96 -1.62
C GLY A 91 11.96 -4.30 -0.14
N ALA A 92 12.57 -3.37 0.57
CA ALA A 92 12.89 -3.47 2.00
C ALA A 92 11.82 -2.82 2.90
N PHE A 93 10.63 -2.49 2.40
CA PHE A 93 9.64 -1.75 3.19
C PHE A 93 8.28 -2.45 3.23
N ALA A 94 7.64 -2.38 4.39
CA ALA A 94 6.21 -2.59 4.58
C ALA A 94 5.56 -1.28 5.02
N VAL A 95 4.33 -1.04 4.58
CA VAL A 95 3.55 0.14 4.95
C VAL A 95 2.17 -0.26 5.43
N CYS A 96 1.66 0.49 6.42
CA CYS A 96 0.31 0.39 6.93
C CYS A 96 -0.28 1.79 7.05
N ALA A 97 -1.33 2.05 6.29
CA ALA A 97 -2.17 3.23 6.49
C ALA A 97 -3.34 2.87 7.41
N LEU A 98 -3.68 3.78 8.34
CA LEU A 98 -4.79 3.63 9.30
C LEU A 98 -5.58 4.92 9.36
N ASP A 99 -6.92 4.83 9.27
CA ASP A 99 -7.83 5.98 9.32
C ASP A 99 -9.20 5.59 9.89
N ALA A 100 -10.01 6.57 10.28
CA ALA A 100 -11.44 6.39 10.59
C ALA A 100 -12.29 6.24 9.31
N PHE A 101 -11.79 6.69 8.16
CA PHE A 101 -12.45 6.67 6.85
C PHE A 101 -11.68 5.76 5.89
N PRO A 102 -12.29 5.38 4.74
CA PRO A 102 -11.59 4.59 3.73
C PRO A 102 -10.18 5.15 3.45
N VAL A 103 -9.22 4.24 3.35
CA VAL A 103 -7.82 4.55 3.11
C VAL A 103 -7.20 3.49 2.20
N GLY A 104 -6.30 3.91 1.33
CA GLY A 104 -5.52 3.03 0.47
C GLY A 104 -4.06 3.44 0.47
N ALA A 105 -3.15 2.50 0.55
CA ALA A 105 -1.71 2.75 0.46
C ALA A 105 -1.06 1.71 -0.43
N ASP A 106 -0.13 2.16 -1.26
CA ASP A 106 0.68 1.27 -2.06
C ASP A 106 2.14 1.72 -2.09
N VAL A 107 3.06 0.77 -2.01
CA VAL A 107 4.50 0.99 -2.14
C VAL A 107 5.05 0.03 -3.18
N GLU A 108 5.86 0.55 -4.13
CA GLU A 108 6.37 -0.21 -5.25
C GLU A 108 7.82 0.15 -5.61
N THR A 109 8.53 -0.89 -6.09
CA THR A 109 9.85 -0.78 -6.74
C THR A 109 9.80 -1.35 -8.16
N ALA A 110 8.66 -1.88 -8.57
CA ALA A 110 8.51 -2.63 -9.81
C ALA A 110 8.77 -1.76 -11.04
N ARG A 111 9.42 -2.34 -12.04
CA ARG A 111 9.57 -1.70 -13.35
C ARG A 111 8.28 -1.91 -14.16
N ILE A 112 7.45 -0.88 -14.22
CA ILE A 112 6.25 -0.88 -15.07
C ILE A 112 6.67 -0.63 -16.52
N THR A 113 6.44 -1.60 -17.39
CA THR A 113 6.79 -1.48 -18.82
C THR A 113 5.76 -0.65 -19.59
N GLY A 114 6.14 -0.16 -20.79
CA GLY A 114 5.20 0.53 -21.67
C GLY A 114 4.00 -0.34 -22.03
N ALA A 115 4.22 -1.61 -22.33
CA ALA A 115 3.14 -2.57 -22.66
C ALA A 115 2.15 -2.78 -21.50
N VAL A 116 2.62 -2.75 -20.25
CA VAL A 116 1.73 -2.79 -19.06
C VAL A 116 0.91 -1.52 -18.99
N ALA A 117 1.53 -0.35 -19.19
CA ALA A 117 0.82 0.93 -19.17
C ALA A 117 -0.25 1.00 -20.29
N GLU A 118 0.09 0.64 -21.51
CA GLU A 118 -0.84 0.61 -22.66
C GLU A 118 -2.04 -0.31 -22.43
N ARG A 119 -1.84 -1.41 -21.71
CA ARG A 119 -2.88 -2.39 -21.44
C ARG A 119 -3.83 -2.00 -20.32
N PHE A 120 -3.32 -1.33 -19.28
CA PHE A 120 -4.08 -1.14 -18.02
C PHE A 120 -4.39 0.31 -17.69
N PHE A 121 -3.62 1.29 -18.19
CA PHE A 121 -3.82 2.68 -17.83
C PHE A 121 -4.94 3.35 -18.62
N HIS A 122 -5.41 4.49 -18.13
CA HIS A 122 -6.36 5.32 -18.85
C HIS A 122 -5.71 5.85 -20.15
N PRO A 123 -6.45 5.98 -21.28
CA PRO A 123 -5.87 6.47 -22.54
C PRO A 123 -5.15 7.81 -22.44
N ASP A 124 -5.67 8.73 -21.62
CA ASP A 124 -5.04 10.05 -21.41
C ASP A 124 -3.70 9.94 -20.66
N GLU A 125 -3.56 8.98 -19.74
CA GLU A 125 -2.29 8.70 -19.07
C GLU A 125 -1.26 8.10 -20.01
N VAL A 126 -1.70 7.20 -20.91
CA VAL A 126 -0.82 6.64 -21.95
C VAL A 126 -0.35 7.74 -22.89
N SER A 127 -1.26 8.61 -23.33
CA SER A 127 -0.94 9.77 -24.17
C SER A 127 0.04 10.71 -23.46
N PHE A 128 -0.19 11.02 -22.19
CA PHE A 128 0.72 11.84 -21.38
C PHE A 128 2.12 11.22 -21.30
N LEU A 129 2.23 9.91 -21.02
CA LEU A 129 3.51 9.22 -20.94
C LEU A 129 4.33 9.32 -22.25
N GLN A 130 3.65 9.35 -23.39
CA GLN A 130 4.29 9.50 -24.71
C GLN A 130 4.85 10.91 -24.96
N THR A 131 4.36 11.93 -24.25
CA THR A 131 4.89 13.31 -24.33
C THR A 131 6.15 13.49 -23.51
N LEU A 132 6.44 12.57 -22.56
CA LEU A 132 7.60 12.70 -21.68
C LEU A 132 8.89 12.23 -22.35
N PRO A 133 10.04 12.83 -22.00
CA PRO A 133 11.34 12.31 -22.37
C PRO A 133 11.49 10.83 -21.92
N VAL A 134 12.15 10.02 -22.73
CA VAL A 134 12.28 8.56 -22.50
C VAL A 134 12.79 8.22 -21.10
N PHE A 135 13.73 9.03 -20.57
CA PHE A 135 14.32 8.79 -19.24
C PHE A 135 13.35 9.10 -18.08
N GLU A 136 12.30 9.90 -18.31
CA GLU A 136 11.27 10.20 -17.30
C GLU A 136 10.12 9.19 -17.30
N GLN A 137 9.86 8.54 -18.44
CA GLN A 137 8.71 7.65 -18.60
C GLN A 137 8.65 6.50 -17.58
N ALA A 138 9.82 5.95 -17.21
CA ALA A 138 9.86 4.82 -16.27
C ALA A 138 9.39 5.22 -14.86
N ASP A 139 9.81 6.38 -14.37
CA ASP A 139 9.39 6.91 -13.09
C ASP A 139 7.92 7.34 -13.11
N ALA A 140 7.48 8.00 -14.18
CA ALA A 140 6.07 8.40 -14.35
C ALA A 140 5.13 7.18 -14.38
N ARG A 141 5.49 6.10 -15.09
CA ARG A 141 4.72 4.85 -15.07
C ARG A 141 4.62 4.24 -13.66
N LEU A 142 5.72 4.25 -12.90
CA LEU A 142 5.73 3.74 -11.54
C LEU A 142 4.86 4.61 -10.61
N ARG A 143 4.92 5.94 -10.73
CA ARG A 143 4.05 6.87 -9.99
C ARG A 143 2.57 6.63 -10.29
N LEU A 144 2.19 6.53 -11.58
CA LEU A 144 0.83 6.24 -11.98
C LEU A 144 0.35 4.90 -11.42
N TRP A 145 1.15 3.85 -11.54
CA TRP A 145 0.83 2.53 -11.01
C TRP A 145 0.55 2.57 -9.51
N THR A 146 1.50 3.12 -8.73
CA THR A 146 1.40 3.19 -7.27
C THR A 146 0.19 4.03 -6.84
N ALA A 147 -0.11 5.14 -7.55
CA ALA A 147 -1.28 5.96 -7.28
C ALA A 147 -2.59 5.22 -7.59
N LYS A 148 -2.65 4.48 -8.69
CA LYS A 148 -3.82 3.67 -9.08
C LYS A 148 -4.06 2.53 -8.09
N GLU A 149 -3.02 1.81 -7.69
CA GLU A 149 -3.11 0.77 -6.65
C GLU A 149 -3.61 1.36 -5.32
N ALA A 150 -3.07 2.50 -4.89
CA ALA A 150 -3.52 3.16 -3.67
C ALA A 150 -5.02 3.54 -3.75
N TYR A 151 -5.47 4.07 -4.89
CA TYR A 151 -6.88 4.43 -5.08
C TYR A 151 -7.80 3.20 -5.11
N THR A 152 -7.44 2.13 -5.81
CA THR A 152 -8.27 0.90 -5.83
C THR A 152 -8.34 0.21 -4.47
N LYS A 153 -7.26 0.30 -3.67
CA LYS A 153 -7.27 -0.14 -2.27
C LYS A 153 -8.15 0.76 -1.38
N TYR A 154 -8.17 2.07 -1.64
CA TYR A 154 -9.09 3.00 -0.98
C TYR A 154 -10.55 2.63 -1.26
N LEU A 155 -10.90 2.31 -2.51
CA LEU A 155 -12.23 1.84 -2.90
C LEU A 155 -12.58 0.45 -2.34
N GLY A 156 -11.60 -0.30 -1.86
CA GLY A 156 -11.78 -1.66 -1.32
C GLY A 156 -11.90 -2.76 -2.36
N GLY A 157 -11.90 -2.42 -3.65
CA GLY A 157 -12.04 -3.39 -4.75
C GLY A 157 -10.72 -3.95 -5.28
N GLY A 158 -9.58 -3.36 -4.88
CA GLY A 158 -8.27 -3.78 -5.36
C GLY A 158 -8.20 -3.87 -6.89
N LEU A 159 -7.60 -4.95 -7.42
CA LEU A 159 -7.46 -5.17 -8.86
C LEU A 159 -8.78 -5.47 -9.60
N HIS A 160 -9.91 -5.61 -8.91
CA HIS A 160 -11.24 -5.72 -9.54
C HIS A 160 -11.73 -4.37 -10.10
N VAL A 161 -11.16 -3.25 -9.64
CA VAL A 161 -11.42 -1.93 -10.21
C VAL A 161 -10.49 -1.73 -11.41
N PRO A 162 -11.00 -1.63 -12.65
CA PRO A 162 -10.14 -1.45 -13.81
C PRO A 162 -9.37 -0.12 -13.74
N PHE A 163 -8.05 -0.16 -13.87
CA PHE A 163 -7.22 1.05 -13.86
C PHE A 163 -7.57 2.03 -14.99
N SER A 164 -8.08 1.51 -16.11
CA SER A 164 -8.54 2.34 -17.24
C SER A 164 -9.86 3.09 -16.98
N SER A 165 -10.59 2.78 -15.89
CA SER A 165 -11.88 3.40 -15.58
C SER A 165 -11.78 4.78 -14.91
N PHE A 166 -10.59 5.21 -14.53
CA PHE A 166 -10.31 6.51 -13.92
C PHE A 166 -8.93 7.03 -14.33
N CYS A 167 -8.77 8.36 -14.31
CA CYS A 167 -7.55 9.02 -14.70
C CYS A 167 -6.82 9.62 -13.49
N VAL A 168 -5.48 9.44 -13.44
CA VAL A 168 -4.58 10.09 -12.51
C VAL A 168 -3.73 11.10 -13.28
N ARG A 169 -3.74 12.36 -12.85
CA ARG A 169 -2.85 13.40 -13.38
C ARG A 169 -1.60 13.50 -12.53
N LEU A 170 -0.46 13.40 -13.18
CA LEU A 170 0.84 13.71 -12.57
C LEU A 170 1.21 15.16 -12.85
N THR A 171 1.65 15.85 -11.80
CA THR A 171 2.23 17.19 -11.88
C THR A 171 3.59 17.21 -11.18
N GLU A 172 4.31 18.34 -11.27
CA GLU A 172 5.54 18.55 -10.51
C GLU A 172 5.30 18.49 -9.00
N ASN A 173 4.10 18.88 -8.55
CA ASN A 173 3.71 18.95 -7.14
C ASN A 173 3.07 17.67 -6.60
N GLY A 174 2.86 16.64 -7.43
CA GLY A 174 2.26 15.37 -7.00
C GLY A 174 1.30 14.76 -8.01
N ALA A 175 0.41 13.91 -7.50
CA ALA A 175 -0.62 13.24 -8.26
C ALA A 175 -2.01 13.67 -7.78
N SER A 176 -2.98 13.69 -8.69
CA SER A 176 -4.39 13.95 -8.40
C SER A 176 -5.31 13.04 -9.22
N LEU A 177 -6.51 12.76 -8.69
CA LEU A 177 -7.54 12.02 -9.41
C LEU A 177 -8.42 12.99 -10.21
N GLU A 178 -8.77 12.61 -11.43
CA GLU A 178 -9.77 13.32 -12.23
C GLU A 178 -11.16 12.71 -12.00
N LEU A 179 -11.78 13.13 -10.93
CA LEU A 179 -13.12 12.67 -10.55
C LEU A 179 -14.01 13.86 -10.21
N PRO A 180 -15.36 13.72 -10.27
CA PRO A 180 -16.29 14.72 -9.74
C PRO A 180 -16.08 14.97 -8.25
N GLU A 181 -16.76 15.93 -7.67
CA GLU A 181 -16.63 16.42 -6.29
C GLU A 181 -16.47 15.33 -5.20
N ASN A 182 -15.75 15.64 -4.13
CA ASN A 182 -15.42 14.79 -2.98
C ASN A 182 -14.39 13.67 -3.24
N VAL A 183 -13.44 13.91 -4.08
CA VAL A 183 -12.32 13.00 -4.32
C VAL A 183 -11.40 12.89 -3.12
N PRO A 184 -10.87 11.67 -2.80
CA PRO A 184 -9.76 11.56 -1.88
C PRO A 184 -8.50 12.20 -2.48
N PHE A 185 -7.56 12.58 -1.60
CA PHE A 185 -6.26 13.10 -1.99
C PHE A 185 -5.27 11.96 -2.24
N LEU A 186 -4.38 12.14 -3.21
CA LEU A 186 -3.22 11.30 -3.43
C LEU A 186 -1.97 11.97 -2.85
N HIS A 187 -1.31 11.31 -1.92
CA HIS A 187 -0.10 11.79 -1.27
C HIS A 187 1.07 10.90 -1.66
N GLU A 188 2.00 11.44 -2.45
CA GLU A 188 3.17 10.70 -2.91
C GLU A 188 4.36 10.89 -1.97
N TYR A 189 5.13 9.81 -1.76
CA TYR A 189 6.36 9.79 -0.98
C TYR A 189 7.45 9.02 -1.72
N ARG A 190 8.69 9.33 -1.38
CA ARG A 190 9.85 8.49 -1.75
C ARG A 190 10.37 7.80 -0.50
N LEU A 191 10.62 6.49 -0.60
CA LEU A 191 11.05 5.66 0.49
C LEU A 191 12.23 4.80 0.02
N GLY A 192 13.45 5.33 0.17
CA GLY A 192 14.61 4.75 -0.49
C GLY A 192 14.42 4.72 -2.01
N GLY A 193 14.58 3.54 -2.64
CA GLY A 193 14.32 3.32 -4.07
C GLY A 193 12.85 3.08 -4.43
N CYS A 194 11.92 3.14 -3.46
CA CYS A 194 10.50 2.86 -3.66
C CYS A 194 9.71 4.14 -3.90
N ARG A 195 8.61 4.02 -4.66
CA ARG A 195 7.51 4.97 -4.68
C ARG A 195 6.43 4.49 -3.72
N LEU A 196 5.88 5.40 -2.93
CA LEU A 196 4.77 5.16 -2.03
C LEU A 196 3.68 6.20 -2.31
N CYS A 197 2.44 5.76 -2.44
CA CYS A 197 1.28 6.62 -2.54
C CYS A 197 0.26 6.25 -1.46
N LEU A 198 -0.28 7.26 -0.81
CA LEU A 198 -1.41 7.17 0.10
C LEU A 198 -2.62 7.84 -0.54
N CYS A 199 -3.76 7.17 -0.54
CA CYS A 199 -5.06 7.72 -0.91
C CYS A 199 -5.92 7.85 0.35
N SER A 200 -6.29 9.08 0.73
CA SER A 200 -7.06 9.39 1.94
C SER A 200 -7.89 10.66 1.79
N ARG A 201 -8.83 10.88 2.71
CA ARG A 201 -9.61 12.12 2.78
C ARG A 201 -8.92 13.24 3.56
N GLY A 202 -7.91 12.89 4.34
CA GLY A 202 -7.20 13.80 5.22
C GLY A 202 -6.04 14.54 4.58
N GLU A 203 -5.43 15.43 5.35
CA GLU A 203 -4.16 16.05 5.00
C GLU A 203 -3.05 15.01 4.89
N ARG A 204 -1.97 15.38 4.21
CA ARG A 204 -0.77 14.54 4.06
C ARG A 204 -0.15 14.23 5.43
N PRO A 205 -0.15 12.97 5.91
CA PRO A 205 0.51 12.62 7.15
C PRO A 205 2.03 12.55 6.98
N GLU A 206 2.75 12.70 8.07
CA GLU A 206 4.17 12.34 8.12
C GLU A 206 4.32 10.81 8.15
N LEU A 207 5.49 10.33 7.70
CA LEU A 207 5.83 8.91 7.77
C LEU A 207 6.24 8.54 9.20
N GLU A 208 5.53 7.59 9.81
CA GLU A 208 5.86 7.07 11.13
C GLU A 208 6.74 5.80 10.99
N PHE A 209 8.03 5.93 11.21
CA PHE A 209 8.95 4.78 11.17
C PHE A 209 8.85 3.94 12.43
N VAL A 210 8.54 2.65 12.24
CA VAL A 210 8.40 1.67 13.31
C VAL A 210 9.60 0.72 13.31
N SER A 211 10.09 0.38 14.51
CA SER A 211 11.10 -0.66 14.70
C SER A 211 10.47 -1.89 15.37
N ILE A 212 10.81 -3.08 14.90
CA ILE A 212 10.51 -4.35 15.56
C ILE A 212 11.73 -4.68 16.42
N LYS A 213 11.50 -4.85 17.70
CA LYS A 213 12.53 -5.21 18.67
C LYS A 213 12.47 -6.69 19.01
#